data_8200ee4bb5b797c437cbb8d1d0773195
#
_entry.id   8200ee4bb5b797c437cbb8d1d0773195
#
_cell.length_a   1.000
_cell.length_b   1.000
_cell.length_c   1.000
_cell.angle_alpha   90.00
_cell.angle_beta   90.00
_cell.angle_gamma   90.00
#
_symmetry.space_group_name_H-M   'P 1'
#
loop_
_entity.id
_entity.type
_entity.pdbx_description
1 polymer ?
#
loop_
_entity_poly.entity_id
_entity_poly.type
_entity_poly.pdbx_seq_one_letter_code
_entity_poly.pdbx_strand_id
1 'polypeptide(L)'
;APRHTAFAGRSNRDWWPNQANVGVLHQNPPASDPMGPAFNYAKEFDTLDLDAVIADLRALMTDSQEWWPADYGHYGPFFIRMAWHAAGTYRVGDGRGGGGRGQQRFAPLNSWPDNGNLDKARRLLWPIKQKYGAKLSWADLLILTGNVAIESMGGPVFGFGGGRADVWEPENHVNWGAEEAWLADSKSPNSRYSGERQLHGDLGAVQMGLIYVNPQGPDANPDPLLSARDIRETFARMAMNDEETVALVAGGHTFGKAHGAGPESHVGKEPE
;
A
#
# COMPACT_ATOMS: atom_id res chain seq x y z
N ALA A 1 10.52 -1.75 -29.91
CA ALA A 1 10.60 -2.85 -28.95
C ALA A 1 9.20 -3.45 -28.76
N PRO A 2 9.06 -4.79 -28.64
CA PRO A 2 7.74 -5.37 -28.41
C PRO A 2 7.17 -4.84 -27.08
N ARG A 3 5.93 -4.39 -27.10
CA ARG A 3 5.20 -4.04 -25.88
C ARG A 3 5.07 -5.30 -25.04
N HIS A 4 5.80 -5.40 -23.96
CA HIS A 4 5.56 -6.42 -22.94
C HIS A 4 4.28 -6.06 -22.21
N THR A 5 3.14 -6.54 -22.72
CA THR A 5 1.93 -6.59 -21.90
C THR A 5 2.20 -7.62 -20.81
N ALA A 6 1.68 -7.38 -19.60
CA ALA A 6 1.80 -8.27 -18.44
C ALA A 6 1.33 -9.72 -18.73
N PHE A 7 0.72 -9.96 -19.86
CA PHE A 7 0.19 -11.24 -20.33
C PHE A 7 0.96 -11.86 -21.51
N ALA A 8 2.03 -11.25 -22.00
CA ALA A 8 2.91 -11.95 -22.93
C ALA A 8 3.67 -13.03 -22.13
N GLY A 9 3.19 -14.26 -22.22
CA GLY A 9 3.82 -15.39 -21.55
C GLY A 9 5.31 -15.43 -21.87
N ARG A 10 6.15 -15.29 -20.85
CA ARG A 10 7.60 -15.43 -21.01
C ARG A 10 7.93 -16.90 -21.21
N SER A 11 8.80 -17.19 -22.13
CA SER A 11 9.32 -18.53 -22.32
C SER A 11 10.40 -18.84 -21.27
N ASN A 12 10.71 -20.12 -21.04
CA ASN A 12 11.82 -20.50 -20.16
C ASN A 12 13.14 -19.85 -20.56
N ARG A 13 13.33 -19.52 -21.85
CA ARG A 13 14.51 -18.84 -22.37
C ARG A 13 14.62 -17.40 -21.86
N ASP A 14 13.51 -16.75 -21.56
CA ASP A 14 13.50 -15.39 -21.02
C ASP A 14 13.91 -15.35 -19.54
N TRP A 15 13.89 -16.50 -18.87
CA TRP A 15 14.19 -16.65 -17.44
C TRP A 15 15.51 -17.35 -17.16
N TRP A 16 16.01 -18.16 -18.07
CA TRP A 16 17.16 -19.04 -17.88
C TRP A 16 18.35 -18.64 -18.75
N PRO A 17 19.61 -18.79 -18.23
CA PRO A 17 19.99 -19.13 -16.85
C PRO A 17 20.12 -17.94 -15.91
N ASN A 18 20.17 -16.70 -16.44
CA ASN A 18 20.63 -15.53 -15.69
C ASN A 18 19.52 -14.50 -15.38
N GLN A 19 18.28 -14.77 -15.78
CA GLN A 19 17.17 -13.83 -15.69
C GLN A 19 16.11 -14.26 -14.68
N ALA A 20 16.06 -15.54 -14.30
CA ALA A 20 15.19 -16.00 -13.25
C ALA A 20 15.76 -15.61 -11.88
N ASN A 21 15.08 -14.70 -11.19
CA ASN A 21 15.45 -14.37 -9.83
C ASN A 21 14.96 -15.46 -8.87
N VAL A 22 15.79 -16.46 -8.65
CA VAL A 22 15.49 -17.56 -7.71
C VAL A 22 15.66 -17.17 -6.24
N GLY A 23 16.20 -16.00 -5.96
CA GLY A 23 16.34 -15.48 -4.59
C GLY A 23 14.99 -15.38 -3.86
N VAL A 24 13.91 -15.21 -4.63
CA VAL A 24 12.54 -15.19 -4.06
C VAL A 24 12.18 -16.49 -3.32
N LEU A 25 12.78 -17.63 -3.70
CA LEU A 25 12.54 -18.92 -3.06
C LEU A 25 13.17 -19.03 -1.66
N HIS A 26 14.07 -18.13 -1.33
CA HIS A 26 14.74 -18.07 -0.03
C HIS A 26 14.15 -17.03 0.91
N GLN A 27 13.14 -16.29 0.46
CA GLN A 27 12.45 -15.31 1.29
C GLN A 27 11.48 -16.00 2.26
N ASN A 28 11.35 -15.41 3.44
CA ASN A 28 10.46 -15.89 4.49
C ASN A 28 10.69 -17.39 4.83
N PRO A 29 11.93 -17.82 5.10
CA PRO A 29 12.17 -19.18 5.50
C PRO A 29 11.49 -19.45 6.85
N PRO A 30 11.10 -20.69 7.18
CA PRO A 30 10.49 -21.02 8.47
C PRO A 30 11.33 -20.58 9.68
N ALA A 31 12.64 -20.47 9.50
CA ALA A 31 13.54 -20.02 10.56
C ALA A 31 13.42 -18.51 10.89
N SER A 32 12.86 -17.69 9.97
CA SER A 32 12.60 -16.28 10.21
C SER A 32 11.28 -16.01 10.94
N ASP A 33 10.42 -17.03 11.04
CA ASP A 33 9.13 -16.91 11.72
C ASP A 33 9.28 -17.10 13.24
N PRO A 34 9.14 -16.03 14.04
CA PRO A 34 9.27 -16.11 15.49
C PRO A 34 8.13 -16.88 16.17
N MET A 35 7.04 -17.14 15.44
CA MET A 35 5.90 -17.90 15.97
C MET A 35 6.17 -19.41 15.99
N GLY A 36 7.16 -19.86 15.23
CA GLY A 36 7.59 -21.25 15.17
C GLY A 36 6.71 -22.14 14.28
N PRO A 37 7.19 -23.37 13.96
CA PRO A 37 6.60 -24.21 12.92
C PRO A 37 5.22 -24.81 13.28
N ALA A 38 4.85 -24.80 14.56
CA ALA A 38 3.54 -25.29 15.00
C ALA A 38 2.43 -24.23 14.93
N PHE A 39 2.80 -22.96 14.73
CA PHE A 39 1.85 -21.88 14.65
C PHE A 39 1.09 -21.92 13.32
N ASN A 40 -0.23 -21.77 13.39
CA ASN A 40 -1.09 -21.67 12.20
C ASN A 40 -2.03 -20.49 12.39
N TYR A 41 -1.71 -19.39 11.71
CA TYR A 41 -2.45 -18.15 11.86
C TYR A 41 -3.94 -18.28 11.51
N ALA A 42 -4.30 -19.02 10.46
CA ALA A 42 -5.71 -19.21 10.11
C ALA A 42 -6.51 -19.85 11.25
N LYS A 43 -5.94 -20.84 11.94
CA LYS A 43 -6.58 -21.46 13.12
C LYS A 43 -6.68 -20.50 14.30
N GLU A 44 -5.67 -19.66 14.50
CA GLU A 44 -5.72 -18.63 15.55
C GLU A 44 -6.79 -17.60 15.23
N PHE A 45 -6.85 -17.14 13.98
CA PHE A 45 -7.85 -16.18 13.50
C PHE A 45 -9.28 -16.72 13.66
N ASP A 46 -9.53 -18.00 13.40
CA ASP A 46 -10.84 -18.65 13.59
C ASP A 46 -11.35 -18.57 15.05
N THR A 47 -10.45 -18.33 16.00
CA THR A 47 -10.79 -18.14 17.43
C THR A 47 -10.96 -16.67 17.83
N LEU A 48 -10.81 -15.74 16.88
CA LEU A 48 -10.91 -14.32 17.13
C LEU A 48 -12.38 -13.89 17.20
N ASP A 49 -12.71 -13.10 18.21
CA ASP A 49 -13.96 -12.35 18.23
C ASP A 49 -13.81 -11.13 17.31
N LEU A 50 -14.20 -11.29 16.05
CA LEU A 50 -14.09 -10.25 15.03
C LEU A 50 -14.98 -9.04 15.33
N ASP A 51 -16.17 -9.27 15.90
CA ASP A 51 -17.09 -8.19 16.28
C ASP A 51 -16.49 -7.32 17.37
N ALA A 52 -15.80 -7.91 18.33
CA ALA A 52 -15.08 -7.17 19.35
C ALA A 52 -13.93 -6.32 18.76
N VAL A 53 -13.19 -6.85 17.77
CA VAL A 53 -12.16 -6.08 17.04
C VAL A 53 -12.79 -4.89 16.32
N ILE A 54 -13.88 -5.11 15.61
CA ILE A 54 -14.60 -4.05 14.89
C ILE A 54 -15.10 -2.98 15.86
N ALA A 55 -15.61 -3.37 17.01
CA ALA A 55 -16.05 -2.42 18.05
C ALA A 55 -14.88 -1.56 18.56
N ASP A 56 -13.73 -2.18 18.85
CA ASP A 56 -12.54 -1.44 19.28
C ASP A 56 -12.03 -0.48 18.18
N LEU A 57 -12.03 -0.91 16.93
CA LEU A 57 -11.66 -0.07 15.80
C LEU A 57 -12.61 1.10 15.60
N ARG A 58 -13.93 0.88 15.75
CA ARG A 58 -14.92 1.96 15.68
C ARG A 58 -14.72 2.98 16.80
N ALA A 59 -14.42 2.53 18.01
CA ALA A 59 -14.12 3.42 19.12
C ALA A 59 -12.86 4.26 18.86
N LEU A 60 -11.82 3.64 18.29
CA LEU A 60 -10.57 4.33 17.95
C LEU A 60 -10.78 5.44 16.90
N MET A 61 -11.75 5.31 15.98
CA MET A 61 -11.91 6.29 14.89
C MET A 61 -12.10 7.72 15.40
N THR A 62 -12.70 7.90 16.57
CA THR A 62 -12.99 9.22 17.16
C THR A 62 -12.29 9.47 18.48
N ASP A 63 -11.43 8.57 18.93
CA ASP A 63 -10.62 8.72 20.14
C ASP A 63 -9.32 9.48 19.82
N SER A 64 -9.44 10.79 19.64
CA SER A 64 -8.34 11.66 19.25
C SER A 64 -7.24 11.72 20.31
N GLN A 65 -6.02 11.41 19.94
CA GLN A 65 -4.86 11.39 20.85
C GLN A 65 -4.10 12.71 20.79
N GLU A 66 -3.68 13.25 21.94
CA GLU A 66 -2.90 14.50 22.01
C GLU A 66 -1.59 14.45 21.20
N TRP A 67 -0.92 13.29 21.17
CA TRP A 67 0.33 13.13 20.46
C TRP A 67 0.17 13.01 18.93
N TRP A 68 -1.02 12.75 18.44
CA TRP A 68 -1.40 12.69 17.04
C TRP A 68 -2.90 12.98 16.90
N PRO A 69 -3.30 14.24 16.93
CA PRO A 69 -4.73 14.60 16.88
C PRO A 69 -5.39 14.13 15.59
N ALA A 70 -6.64 13.72 15.69
CA ALA A 70 -7.44 13.31 14.53
C ALA A 70 -7.89 14.55 13.75
N ASP A 71 -7.70 14.51 12.43
CA ASP A 71 -8.20 15.56 11.54
C ASP A 71 -9.73 15.60 11.62
N TYR A 72 -10.28 16.78 11.89
CA TYR A 72 -11.73 16.96 12.11
C TYR A 72 -12.35 15.97 13.12
N GLY A 73 -11.54 15.48 14.05
CA GLY A 73 -11.98 14.55 15.10
C GLY A 73 -12.19 13.11 14.66
N HIS A 74 -11.71 12.72 13.47
CA HIS A 74 -11.90 11.37 12.94
C HIS A 74 -10.66 10.84 12.22
N TYR A 75 -10.16 9.66 12.63
CA TYR A 75 -8.99 9.02 12.01
C TYR A 75 -9.30 8.26 10.71
N GLY A 76 -10.55 8.15 10.31
CA GLY A 76 -10.96 7.36 9.15
C GLY A 76 -10.15 7.61 7.88
N PRO A 77 -10.03 8.86 7.39
CA PRO A 77 -9.25 9.16 6.19
C PRO A 77 -7.79 8.72 6.31
N PHE A 78 -7.19 8.89 7.46
CA PHE A 78 -5.82 8.46 7.74
C PHE A 78 -5.66 6.93 7.68
N PHE A 79 -6.62 6.19 8.22
CA PHE A 79 -6.62 4.73 8.17
C PHE A 79 -6.97 4.18 6.78
N ILE A 80 -7.84 4.84 6.00
CA ILE A 80 -8.09 4.49 4.60
C ILE A 80 -6.79 4.61 3.79
N ARG A 81 -6.07 5.73 3.95
CA ARG A 81 -4.77 5.90 3.32
C ARG A 81 -3.79 4.80 3.72
N MET A 82 -3.70 4.45 4.99
CA MET A 82 -2.85 3.37 5.47
C MET A 82 -3.20 2.03 4.81
N ALA A 83 -4.48 1.69 4.77
CA ALA A 83 -4.95 0.43 4.17
C ALA A 83 -4.66 0.37 2.67
N TRP A 84 -4.93 1.47 1.95
CA TRP A 84 -4.59 1.58 0.55
C TRP A 84 -3.08 1.42 0.31
N HIS A 85 -2.25 2.11 1.08
CA HIS A 85 -0.80 2.03 0.96
C HIS A 85 -0.22 0.66 1.38
N ALA A 86 -0.95 -0.13 2.14
CA ALA A 86 -0.61 -1.53 2.38
C ALA A 86 -0.98 -2.41 1.18
N ALA A 87 -2.13 -2.15 0.53
CA ALA A 87 -2.64 -2.93 -0.59
C ALA A 87 -2.00 -2.55 -1.94
N GLY A 88 -1.71 -1.27 -2.15
CA GLY A 88 -1.23 -0.71 -3.41
C GLY A 88 0.19 -1.09 -3.81
N THR A 89 0.84 -1.98 -3.07
CA THR A 89 2.14 -2.57 -3.43
C THR A 89 2.02 -3.81 -4.31
N TYR A 90 0.80 -4.24 -4.63
CA TYR A 90 0.56 -5.42 -5.45
C TYR A 90 1.14 -5.27 -6.86
N ARG A 91 1.73 -6.35 -7.38
CA ARG A 91 2.33 -6.42 -8.70
C ARG A 91 1.74 -7.58 -9.49
N VAL A 92 1.11 -7.26 -10.59
CA VAL A 92 0.54 -8.29 -11.48
C VAL A 92 1.61 -9.12 -12.17
N GLY A 93 2.80 -8.54 -12.37
CA GLY A 93 3.90 -9.21 -13.08
C GLY A 93 4.46 -10.46 -12.40
N ASP A 94 4.42 -10.52 -11.07
CA ASP A 94 4.89 -11.67 -10.28
C ASP A 94 3.91 -12.08 -9.16
N GLY A 95 2.78 -11.41 -9.05
CA GLY A 95 1.74 -11.71 -8.05
C GLY A 95 2.12 -11.38 -6.61
N ARG A 96 3.20 -10.62 -6.39
CA ARG A 96 3.68 -10.25 -5.05
C ARG A 96 3.23 -8.86 -4.65
N GLY A 97 3.51 -8.51 -3.40
CA GLY A 97 3.03 -7.27 -2.80
C GLY A 97 1.60 -7.38 -2.31
N GLY A 98 0.96 -6.23 -2.14
CA GLY A 98 -0.42 -6.13 -1.63
C GLY A 98 -0.53 -6.23 -0.11
N GLY A 99 -1.77 -6.20 0.37
CA GLY A 99 -2.09 -6.20 1.80
C GLY A 99 -1.94 -7.54 2.51
N GLY A 100 -1.50 -8.58 1.81
CA GLY A 100 -1.57 -9.96 2.29
C GLY A 100 -0.54 -10.36 3.35
N ARG A 101 0.46 -9.54 3.65
CA ARG A 101 1.61 -9.95 4.46
C ARG A 101 2.06 -8.93 5.51
N GLY A 102 1.42 -7.78 5.63
CA GLY A 102 1.78 -6.75 6.58
C GLY A 102 3.14 -6.08 6.32
N GLN A 103 3.60 -6.05 5.09
CA GLN A 103 4.92 -5.56 4.66
C GLN A 103 5.18 -4.07 4.97
N GLN A 104 4.13 -3.26 5.11
CA GLN A 104 4.25 -1.84 5.42
C GLN A 104 5.03 -1.55 6.73
N ARG A 105 5.22 -2.56 7.60
CA ARG A 105 6.01 -2.44 8.82
C ARG A 105 7.51 -2.35 8.58
N PHE A 106 7.99 -2.82 7.43
CA PHE A 106 9.39 -3.01 7.13
C PHE A 106 9.94 -1.99 6.15
N ALA A 107 11.24 -1.74 6.27
CA ALA A 107 11.97 -0.99 5.26
C ALA A 107 11.97 -1.77 3.92
N PRO A 108 11.99 -1.09 2.76
CA PRO A 108 11.96 0.36 2.62
C PRO A 108 10.55 0.96 2.66
N LEU A 109 9.49 0.14 2.63
CA LEU A 109 8.10 0.60 2.56
C LEU A 109 7.72 1.58 3.67
N ASN A 110 8.17 1.31 4.91
CA ASN A 110 7.87 2.17 6.05
C ASN A 110 8.55 3.55 5.99
N SER A 111 9.48 3.73 5.08
CA SER A 111 10.25 4.98 4.89
C SER A 111 9.95 5.68 3.57
N TRP A 112 9.06 5.14 2.77
CA TRP A 112 8.64 5.82 1.55
C TRP A 112 8.07 7.21 1.86
N PRO A 113 8.35 8.24 1.04
CA PRO A 113 7.71 9.55 1.18
C PRO A 113 6.19 9.47 1.18
N ASP A 114 5.61 8.64 0.30
CA ASP A 114 4.17 8.39 0.24
C ASP A 114 3.60 7.73 1.49
N ASN A 115 4.45 7.06 2.27
CA ASN A 115 4.09 6.44 3.54
C ASN A 115 4.41 7.33 4.75
N GLY A 116 4.70 8.61 4.52
CA GLY A 116 4.94 9.58 5.59
C GLY A 116 3.80 9.56 6.61
N ASN A 117 4.17 9.54 7.89
CA ASN A 117 3.27 9.48 9.04
C ASN A 117 2.46 8.18 9.23
N LEU A 118 2.53 7.19 8.34
CA LEU A 118 1.82 5.92 8.54
C LEU A 118 2.38 5.09 9.71
N ASP A 119 3.57 5.39 10.19
CA ASP A 119 4.06 4.88 11.46
C ASP A 119 3.17 5.31 12.65
N LYS A 120 2.60 6.53 12.60
CA LYS A 120 1.64 7.02 13.59
C LYS A 120 0.32 6.25 13.50
N ALA A 121 -0.15 5.94 12.28
CA ALA A 121 -1.33 5.10 12.09
C ALA A 121 -1.15 3.72 12.74
N ARG A 122 0.00 3.06 12.49
CA ARG A 122 0.32 1.78 13.13
C ARG A 122 0.47 1.91 14.66
N ARG A 123 0.99 3.03 15.15
CA ARG A 123 1.09 3.29 16.58
C ARG A 123 -0.29 3.48 17.23
N LEU A 124 -1.23 4.15 16.57
CA LEU A 124 -2.63 4.25 17.03
C LEU A 124 -3.30 2.87 17.13
N LEU A 125 -2.98 1.95 16.21
CA LEU A 125 -3.49 0.58 16.21
C LEU A 125 -2.81 -0.35 17.22
N TRP A 126 -1.66 0.05 17.77
CA TRP A 126 -0.87 -0.82 18.65
C TRP A 126 -1.62 -1.37 19.86
N PRO A 127 -2.45 -0.59 20.59
CA PRO A 127 -3.24 -1.12 21.71
C PRO A 127 -4.19 -2.25 21.29
N ILE A 128 -4.81 -2.15 20.11
CA ILE A 128 -5.69 -3.17 19.56
C ILE A 128 -4.85 -4.41 19.20
N LYS A 129 -3.73 -4.21 18.50
CA LYS A 129 -2.80 -5.31 18.18
C LYS A 129 -2.33 -6.06 19.43
N GLN A 130 -2.01 -5.34 20.51
CA GLN A 130 -1.60 -5.96 21.79
C GLN A 130 -2.75 -6.75 22.42
N LYS A 131 -3.96 -6.21 22.41
CA LYS A 131 -5.15 -6.86 22.99
C LYS A 131 -5.43 -8.22 22.36
N TYR A 132 -5.35 -8.31 21.05
CA TYR A 132 -5.68 -9.54 20.31
C TYR A 132 -4.46 -10.42 19.99
N GLY A 133 -3.26 -9.91 20.14
CA GLY A 133 -1.99 -10.67 20.07
C GLY A 133 -1.83 -11.46 18.78
N ALA A 134 -1.58 -12.76 18.93
CA ALA A 134 -1.34 -13.68 17.81
C ALA A 134 -2.57 -13.98 16.96
N LYS A 135 -3.77 -13.76 17.49
CA LYS A 135 -5.04 -13.99 16.77
C LYS A 135 -5.33 -12.96 15.68
N LEU A 136 -4.67 -11.81 15.70
CA LEU A 136 -4.85 -10.73 14.75
C LEU A 136 -3.52 -10.31 14.16
N SER A 137 -3.24 -10.69 12.91
CA SER A 137 -2.03 -10.27 12.20
C SER A 137 -2.06 -8.76 11.88
N TRP A 138 -0.91 -8.19 11.61
CA TRP A 138 -0.84 -6.85 11.05
C TRP A 138 -1.43 -6.78 9.65
N ALA A 139 -1.26 -7.83 8.84
CA ALA A 139 -1.86 -7.91 7.51
C ALA A 139 -3.38 -7.75 7.56
N ASP A 140 -4.05 -8.50 8.45
CA ASP A 140 -5.49 -8.40 8.62
C ASP A 140 -5.91 -7.08 9.29
N LEU A 141 -5.19 -6.65 10.32
CA LEU A 141 -5.52 -5.42 11.04
C LEU A 141 -5.47 -4.18 10.13
N LEU A 142 -4.44 -4.04 9.29
CA LEU A 142 -4.30 -2.90 8.39
C LEU A 142 -5.48 -2.80 7.40
N ILE A 143 -5.90 -3.92 6.83
CA ILE A 143 -7.00 -3.96 5.86
C ILE A 143 -8.37 -3.80 6.55
N LEU A 144 -8.60 -4.52 7.65
CA LEU A 144 -9.85 -4.40 8.41
C LEU A 144 -10.08 -2.96 8.88
N THR A 145 -9.03 -2.30 9.32
CA THR A 145 -9.11 -0.90 9.77
C THR A 145 -9.60 0.01 8.66
N GLY A 146 -9.15 -0.18 7.42
CA GLY A 146 -9.64 0.57 6.27
C GLY A 146 -11.14 0.35 6.01
N ASN A 147 -11.61 -0.89 6.10
CA ASN A 147 -13.03 -1.21 5.96
C ASN A 147 -13.87 -0.54 7.06
N VAL A 148 -13.46 -0.72 8.32
CA VAL A 148 -14.17 -0.10 9.45
C VAL A 148 -14.16 1.42 9.36
N ALA A 149 -13.09 2.02 8.85
CA ALA A 149 -13.03 3.47 8.63
C ALA A 149 -14.09 3.93 7.63
N ILE A 150 -14.21 3.27 6.48
CA ILE A 150 -15.24 3.57 5.47
C ILE A 150 -16.65 3.42 6.06
N GLU A 151 -16.93 2.29 6.72
CA GLU A 151 -18.22 2.03 7.34
C GLU A 151 -18.57 3.04 8.45
N SER A 152 -17.59 3.45 9.24
CA SER A 152 -17.81 4.41 10.34
C SER A 152 -18.20 5.81 9.83
N MET A 153 -17.85 6.11 8.58
CA MET A 153 -18.24 7.34 7.88
C MET A 153 -19.50 7.16 7.00
N GLY A 154 -20.15 5.99 7.07
CA GLY A 154 -21.40 5.72 6.35
C GLY A 154 -21.23 5.14 4.94
N GLY A 155 -20.01 4.83 4.52
CA GLY A 155 -19.73 4.21 3.22
C GLY A 155 -19.96 2.70 3.24
N PRO A 156 -20.42 2.09 2.15
CA PRO A 156 -20.53 0.64 2.03
C PRO A 156 -19.17 0.01 1.74
N VAL A 157 -18.96 -1.22 2.22
CA VAL A 157 -17.81 -2.07 1.91
C VAL A 157 -18.28 -3.44 1.40
N PHE A 158 -17.40 -4.16 0.68
CA PHE A 158 -17.70 -5.51 0.22
C PHE A 158 -17.60 -6.59 1.31
N GLY A 159 -17.16 -6.19 2.51
CA GLY A 159 -16.90 -7.10 3.61
C GLY A 159 -15.41 -7.38 3.81
N PHE A 160 -15.12 -8.31 4.71
CA PHE A 160 -13.76 -8.63 5.12
C PHE A 160 -13.58 -10.15 5.24
N GLY A 161 -12.55 -10.66 4.62
CA GLY A 161 -12.06 -12.01 4.84
C GLY A 161 -10.68 -11.95 5.51
N GLY A 162 -10.54 -12.57 6.66
CA GLY A 162 -9.28 -12.65 7.40
C GLY A 162 -8.45 -13.89 7.06
N GLY A 163 -7.35 -14.09 7.76
CA GLY A 163 -6.47 -15.25 7.59
C GLY A 163 -5.13 -14.94 6.89
N ARG A 164 -4.79 -13.67 6.70
CA ARG A 164 -3.51 -13.22 6.12
C ARG A 164 -2.42 -13.30 7.17
N ALA A 165 -1.54 -14.28 7.06
CA ALA A 165 -0.40 -14.40 7.97
C ALA A 165 0.63 -13.28 7.74
N ASP A 166 1.18 -12.75 8.82
CA ASP A 166 2.30 -11.83 8.74
C ASP A 166 3.56 -12.51 8.23
N VAL A 167 4.40 -11.76 7.50
CA VAL A 167 5.81 -12.09 7.30
C VAL A 167 6.67 -11.34 8.31
N TRP A 168 7.88 -11.86 8.55
CA TRP A 168 8.75 -11.40 9.62
C TRP A 168 10.09 -10.85 9.12
N GLU A 169 10.20 -10.66 7.81
CA GLU A 169 11.36 -10.04 7.18
C GLU A 169 10.94 -9.10 6.05
N PRO A 170 11.79 -8.11 5.71
CA PRO A 170 11.55 -7.22 4.58
C PRO A 170 11.47 -7.97 3.25
N GLU A 171 10.70 -7.46 2.33
CA GLU A 171 10.71 -7.88 0.93
C GLU A 171 11.99 -7.38 0.24
N ASN A 172 12.91 -8.27 -0.08
CA ASN A 172 14.20 -7.89 -0.67
C ASN A 172 14.12 -7.31 -2.08
N HIS A 173 13.00 -7.52 -2.77
CA HIS A 173 12.78 -7.02 -4.13
C HIS A 173 12.01 -5.70 -4.17
N VAL A 174 11.67 -5.15 -3.01
CA VAL A 174 11.16 -3.81 -2.88
C VAL A 174 12.34 -2.85 -2.97
N ASN A 175 12.82 -2.64 -4.17
CA ASN A 175 13.88 -1.68 -4.43
C ASN A 175 13.36 -0.57 -5.31
N TRP A 176 13.11 0.57 -4.71
CA TRP A 176 12.69 1.78 -5.41
C TRP A 176 13.86 2.62 -5.93
N GLY A 177 15.09 2.28 -5.54
CA GLY A 177 16.27 3.03 -5.93
C GLY A 177 16.40 4.38 -5.24
N ALA A 178 17.28 5.22 -5.77
CA ALA A 178 17.47 6.58 -5.28
C ALA A 178 16.28 7.48 -5.67
N GLU A 179 15.96 8.44 -4.82
CA GLU A 179 14.89 9.42 -5.05
C GLU A 179 15.08 10.16 -6.38
N GLU A 180 16.32 10.49 -6.71
CA GLU A 180 16.69 11.13 -7.97
C GLU A 180 16.31 10.32 -9.20
N ALA A 181 16.23 8.98 -9.08
CA ALA A 181 15.86 8.12 -10.20
C ALA A 181 14.36 8.09 -10.47
N TRP A 182 13.53 8.10 -9.43
CA TRP A 182 12.08 8.05 -9.62
C TRP A 182 11.41 9.42 -9.72
N LEU A 183 12.08 10.49 -9.31
CA LEU A 183 11.70 11.87 -9.60
C LEU A 183 12.38 12.43 -10.86
N ALA A 184 13.28 11.68 -11.49
CA ALA A 184 14.04 12.16 -12.63
C ALA A 184 13.12 12.48 -13.82
N ASP A 185 13.44 13.58 -14.49
CA ASP A 185 12.88 13.91 -15.81
C ASP A 185 13.09 12.74 -16.80
N SER A 186 12.12 12.49 -17.68
CA SER A 186 12.18 11.39 -18.64
C SER A 186 13.39 11.44 -19.57
N LYS A 187 14.01 12.58 -19.72
CA LYS A 187 15.25 12.82 -20.49
C LYS A 187 16.52 12.60 -19.68
N SER A 188 16.42 12.45 -18.38
CA SER A 188 17.57 12.19 -17.53
C SER A 188 18.17 10.81 -17.82
N PRO A 189 19.50 10.66 -17.83
CA PRO A 189 20.15 9.36 -18.00
C PRO A 189 19.80 8.35 -16.90
N ASN A 190 19.36 8.82 -15.74
CA ASN A 190 18.94 7.99 -14.61
C ASN A 190 17.43 7.75 -14.58
N SER A 191 16.69 8.21 -15.59
CA SER A 191 15.25 8.06 -15.66
C SER A 191 14.83 6.59 -15.74
N ARG A 192 13.70 6.26 -15.14
CA ARG A 192 13.00 4.98 -15.29
C ARG A 192 12.15 4.91 -16.56
N TYR A 193 12.11 6.00 -17.29
CA TYR A 193 11.41 6.10 -18.57
C TYR A 193 12.38 6.06 -19.73
N SER A 194 11.93 5.50 -20.84
CA SER A 194 12.65 5.52 -22.11
C SER A 194 11.71 5.95 -23.24
N GLY A 195 12.28 6.43 -24.36
CA GLY A 195 11.49 6.89 -25.49
C GLY A 195 10.44 7.95 -25.09
N GLU A 196 9.20 7.74 -25.53
CA GLU A 196 8.07 8.61 -25.18
C GLU A 196 7.44 8.20 -23.84
N ARG A 197 8.20 8.27 -22.76
CA ARG A 197 7.80 7.89 -21.39
C ARG A 197 7.34 6.43 -21.27
N GLN A 198 8.08 5.53 -21.83
CA GLN A 198 7.89 4.10 -21.60
C GLN A 198 8.57 3.72 -20.29
N LEU A 199 7.77 3.36 -19.28
CA LEU A 199 8.29 2.90 -18.01
C LEU A 199 8.98 1.55 -18.15
N HIS A 200 10.07 1.35 -17.44
CA HIS A 200 10.81 0.09 -17.43
C HIS A 200 9.89 -1.12 -17.21
N GLY A 201 10.09 -2.19 -18.00
CA GLY A 201 9.13 -3.30 -18.14
C GLY A 201 8.79 -4.03 -16.87
N ASP A 202 9.73 -4.16 -15.96
CA ASP A 202 9.59 -5.01 -14.77
C ASP A 202 9.20 -4.24 -13.50
N LEU A 203 9.04 -2.92 -13.57
CA LEU A 203 8.73 -2.10 -12.42
C LEU A 203 7.23 -2.15 -12.09
N GLY A 204 6.90 -2.46 -10.85
CA GLY A 204 5.61 -2.18 -10.24
C GLY A 204 5.67 -0.91 -9.38
N ALA A 205 4.55 -0.51 -8.77
CA ALA A 205 4.49 0.69 -7.94
C ALA A 205 5.52 0.65 -6.79
N VAL A 206 5.71 -0.51 -6.19
CA VAL A 206 6.66 -0.74 -5.10
C VAL A 206 8.12 -0.47 -5.51
N GLN A 207 8.50 -0.77 -6.74
CA GLN A 207 9.86 -0.50 -7.24
C GLN A 207 10.03 0.95 -7.71
N MET A 208 8.95 1.68 -7.92
CA MET A 208 8.97 3.09 -8.28
C MET A 208 9.08 4.01 -7.07
N GLY A 209 8.90 3.51 -5.86
CA GLY A 209 8.88 4.29 -4.64
C GLY A 209 7.63 5.15 -4.47
N LEU A 210 6.68 5.05 -5.40
CA LEU A 210 5.42 5.75 -5.43
C LEU A 210 4.30 4.73 -5.59
N ILE A 211 3.22 4.92 -4.85
CA ILE A 211 1.99 4.13 -5.03
C ILE A 211 1.15 4.74 -6.15
N TYR A 212 1.41 6.00 -6.44
CA TYR A 212 0.77 6.78 -7.49
C TYR A 212 1.78 7.27 -8.53
N VAL A 213 1.32 8.18 -9.36
CA VAL A 213 2.15 8.94 -10.27
C VAL A 213 2.86 10.08 -9.54
N ASN A 214 3.95 10.58 -10.10
CA ASN A 214 4.65 11.73 -9.54
C ASN A 214 3.68 12.89 -9.30
N PRO A 215 3.55 13.40 -8.06
CA PRO A 215 2.61 14.47 -7.72
C PRO A 215 2.90 15.79 -8.41
N GLN A 216 4.12 15.98 -8.92
CA GLN A 216 4.51 17.16 -9.70
C GLN A 216 4.07 17.07 -11.17
N GLY A 217 3.50 15.93 -11.57
CA GLY A 217 3.20 15.62 -12.96
C GLY A 217 4.41 15.10 -13.76
N PRO A 218 4.19 14.58 -14.97
CA PRO A 218 5.23 14.10 -15.85
C PRO A 218 6.25 15.21 -16.16
N ASP A 219 7.51 14.95 -15.85
CA ASP A 219 8.61 15.91 -16.07
C ASP A 219 8.36 17.28 -15.39
N ALA A 220 7.72 17.26 -14.22
CA ALA A 220 7.28 18.45 -13.47
C ALA A 220 6.27 19.33 -14.23
N ASN A 221 5.57 18.78 -15.22
CA ASN A 221 4.47 19.46 -15.88
C ASN A 221 3.14 19.15 -15.19
N PRO A 222 2.46 20.14 -14.60
CA PRO A 222 1.24 19.91 -13.81
C PRO A 222 -0.02 19.68 -14.65
N ASP A 223 0.09 19.56 -15.98
CA ASP A 223 -1.06 19.28 -16.84
C ASP A 223 -1.65 17.89 -16.50
N PRO A 224 -2.91 17.79 -16.01
CA PRO A 224 -3.49 16.54 -15.60
C PRO A 224 -3.64 15.53 -16.74
N LEU A 225 -3.76 15.98 -18.00
CA LEU A 225 -3.85 15.10 -19.15
C LEU A 225 -2.54 14.34 -19.40
N LEU A 226 -1.42 14.94 -19.09
CA LEU A 226 -0.12 14.27 -19.20
C LEU A 226 0.04 13.17 -18.15
N SER A 227 -0.54 13.35 -16.97
CA SER A 227 -0.53 12.36 -15.91
C SER A 227 -1.38 11.12 -16.24
N ALA A 228 -2.39 11.25 -17.09
CA ALA A 228 -3.33 10.16 -17.38
C ALA A 228 -2.64 8.90 -17.90
N ARG A 229 -1.58 9.04 -18.71
CA ARG A 229 -0.80 7.91 -19.23
C ARG A 229 -0.05 7.18 -18.10
N ASP A 230 0.63 7.94 -17.25
CA ASP A 230 1.42 7.39 -16.15
C ASP A 230 0.49 6.73 -15.10
N ILE A 231 -0.67 7.33 -14.85
CA ILE A 231 -1.71 6.75 -13.98
C ILE A 231 -2.15 5.38 -14.51
N ARG A 232 -2.55 5.31 -15.78
CA ARG A 232 -2.99 4.04 -16.39
C ARG A 232 -1.91 2.97 -16.36
N GLU A 233 -0.68 3.34 -16.69
CA GLU A 233 0.45 2.41 -16.66
C GLU A 233 0.70 1.88 -15.25
N THR A 234 0.71 2.76 -14.25
CA THR A 234 0.97 2.40 -12.85
C THR A 234 -0.14 1.51 -12.29
N PHE A 235 -1.40 1.89 -12.47
CA PHE A 235 -2.52 1.14 -11.92
C PHE A 235 -2.79 -0.17 -12.66
N ALA A 236 -2.52 -0.22 -13.98
CA ALA A 236 -2.58 -1.48 -14.72
C ALA A 236 -1.57 -2.52 -14.18
N ARG A 237 -0.41 -2.07 -13.68
CA ARG A 237 0.57 -2.95 -13.02
C ARG A 237 0.12 -3.48 -11.66
N MET A 238 -0.91 -2.89 -11.09
CA MET A 238 -1.62 -3.34 -9.89
C MET A 238 -2.91 -4.09 -10.22
N ALA A 239 -3.11 -4.51 -11.49
CA ALA A 239 -4.29 -5.19 -12.00
C ALA A 239 -5.60 -4.37 -11.99
N MET A 240 -5.50 -3.03 -12.08
CA MET A 240 -6.66 -2.14 -12.09
C MET A 240 -6.92 -1.60 -13.49
N ASN A 241 -8.18 -1.60 -13.89
CA ASN A 241 -8.65 -0.94 -15.12
C ASN A 241 -8.92 0.56 -14.86
N ASP A 242 -9.35 1.30 -15.90
CA ASP A 242 -9.58 2.73 -15.79
C ASP A 242 -10.73 3.08 -14.83
N GLU A 243 -11.80 2.29 -14.82
CA GLU A 243 -12.96 2.50 -13.95
C GLU A 243 -12.60 2.28 -12.48
N GLU A 244 -11.90 1.18 -12.19
CA GLU A 244 -11.39 0.88 -10.84
C GLU A 244 -10.38 1.94 -10.36
N THR A 245 -9.52 2.41 -11.27
CA THR A 245 -8.55 3.47 -10.98
C THR A 245 -9.24 4.77 -10.61
N VAL A 246 -10.26 5.19 -11.36
CA VAL A 246 -11.02 6.40 -11.06
C VAL A 246 -11.80 6.24 -9.77
N ALA A 247 -12.45 5.10 -9.55
CA ALA A 247 -13.17 4.82 -8.30
C ALA A 247 -12.25 4.91 -7.08
N LEU A 248 -11.05 4.33 -7.18
CA LEU A 248 -10.07 4.40 -6.10
C LEU A 248 -9.55 5.82 -5.86
N VAL A 249 -9.06 6.48 -6.92
CA VAL A 249 -8.39 7.78 -6.79
C VAL A 249 -9.38 8.87 -6.41
N ALA A 250 -10.46 9.02 -7.15
CA ALA A 250 -11.48 10.03 -6.86
C ALA A 250 -12.23 9.69 -5.58
N GLY A 251 -12.61 8.44 -5.37
CA GLY A 251 -13.27 7.97 -4.15
C GLY A 251 -12.40 8.17 -2.91
N GLY A 252 -11.12 7.80 -2.97
CA GLY A 252 -10.18 7.97 -1.85
C GLY A 252 -9.98 9.42 -1.46
N HIS A 253 -9.84 10.33 -2.42
CA HIS A 253 -9.64 11.75 -2.17
C HIS A 253 -10.88 12.48 -1.63
N THR A 254 -12.05 11.84 -1.63
CA THR A 254 -13.26 12.42 -1.02
C THR A 254 -13.27 12.29 0.51
N PHE A 255 -12.43 11.43 1.11
CA PHE A 255 -12.47 11.14 2.54
C PHE A 255 -11.66 12.11 3.40
N GLY A 256 -10.96 13.07 2.86
CA GLY A 256 -10.25 14.03 3.69
C GLY A 256 -9.31 14.92 2.92
N LYS A 257 -8.94 16.04 3.54
CA LYS A 257 -8.03 17.04 3.01
C LYS A 257 -6.63 16.98 3.62
N ALA A 258 -6.50 16.32 4.76
CA ALA A 258 -5.28 16.21 5.51
C ALA A 258 -5.09 14.77 6.02
N HIS A 259 -3.88 14.45 6.43
CA HIS A 259 -3.50 13.13 6.93
C HIS A 259 -2.77 13.22 8.28
N GLY A 260 -3.14 14.18 9.12
CA GLY A 260 -2.49 14.44 10.40
C GLY A 260 -1.06 14.99 10.29
N ALA A 261 -0.68 15.53 9.13
CA ALA A 261 0.69 16.02 8.88
C ALA A 261 0.90 17.47 9.24
N GLY A 262 -0.16 18.25 9.41
CA GLY A 262 -0.09 19.67 9.70
C GLY A 262 -1.29 20.18 10.50
N PRO A 263 -1.23 21.43 10.97
CA PRO A 263 -2.34 22.04 11.68
C PRO A 263 -3.61 22.10 10.82
N GLU A 264 -4.75 21.82 11.43
CA GLU A 264 -6.06 21.87 10.79
C GLU A 264 -6.34 23.24 10.14
N SER A 265 -5.81 24.31 10.74
CA SER A 265 -5.91 25.68 10.21
C SER A 265 -5.33 25.83 8.79
N HIS A 266 -4.51 24.92 8.32
CA HIS A 266 -3.94 24.93 6.97
C HIS A 266 -4.90 24.35 5.91
N VAL A 267 -5.93 23.67 6.33
CA VAL A 267 -6.81 22.90 5.41
C VAL A 267 -7.90 23.77 4.79
N GLY A 268 -8.23 24.90 5.39
CA GLY A 268 -9.31 25.76 4.96
C GLY A 268 -10.69 25.21 5.38
N LYS A 269 -11.75 25.85 4.88
CA LYS A 269 -13.11 25.41 5.17
C LYS A 269 -13.42 24.11 4.43
N GLU A 270 -14.30 23.30 5.05
CA GLU A 270 -14.89 22.16 4.37
C GLU A 270 -15.53 22.59 3.04
N PRO A 271 -15.32 21.85 1.95
CA PRO A 271 -16.15 22.01 0.76
C PRO A 271 -17.55 21.46 1.12
N GLU A 272 -18.53 22.19 0.71
CA GLU A 272 -19.92 21.74 0.78
C GLU A 272 -20.24 20.74 -0.32
#